data_0af6fb49d8459aeb5a67a046c711d9d1
#
_entry.id   0af6fb49d8459aeb5a67a046c711d9d1
#
_cell.length_a   1.000
_cell.length_b   1.000
_cell.length_c   1.000
_cell.angle_alpha   90.00
_cell.angle_beta   90.00
_cell.angle_gamma   90.00
#
_symmetry.space_group_name_H-M   'P 1'
#
loop_
_entity.id
_entity.type
_entity.pdbx_description
1 polymer ?
#
loop_
_entity_poly.entity_id
_entity_poly.type
_entity_poly.pdbx_seq_one_letter_code
_entity_poly.pdbx_strand_id
1 'polypeptide(L)'
;MASLLDLPPVTLRSPGAGSKRPFSAPAGLPAWFHEDDPKPAPRQRMQFRTIWISDIHLGTPGCNAELLMDFLKSIECETLYLVGDIIDAWRLRKGWYWPARHNDVVRRILKMAKHGTHVVYVPGNHDEVLRDYAGLAFGDVTVAGEVVHETADCRRLLVLHGDQFDSVVLYAKWLAFLGDSAYEFLLKANRVVNFFRRRFGLPYWSLAAHMKKRVKNAVSFISKFEEVVARAAAERHVDGVVCGHIHSAEIRQFGDITYYNDGDWVESCTALVEHADGRIEIIDWAARKRAEAMEASQAPARITNLALVPA
;
A
#
# COMPACT_ATOMS: atom_id res chain seq x y z
N MET A 1 -16.48 -23.18 -25.07
CA MET A 1 -17.18 -22.38 -24.05
C MET A 1 -17.91 -23.34 -23.15
N ALA A 2 -17.31 -23.77 -22.04
CA ALA A 2 -17.96 -24.61 -21.03
C ALA A 2 -18.56 -23.68 -19.99
N SER A 3 -19.85 -23.85 -19.73
CA SER A 3 -20.63 -23.06 -18.79
C SER A 3 -20.19 -23.34 -17.36
N LEU A 4 -20.06 -22.29 -16.56
CA LEU A 4 -19.69 -22.32 -15.13
C LEU A 4 -20.78 -22.89 -14.22
N LEU A 5 -21.83 -23.56 -14.79
CA LEU A 5 -23.01 -24.02 -14.08
C LEU A 5 -23.01 -25.54 -13.73
N ASP A 6 -21.94 -26.27 -14.03
CA ASP A 6 -21.88 -27.73 -13.81
C ASP A 6 -20.97 -28.16 -12.64
N LEU A 7 -20.92 -27.38 -11.55
CA LEU A 7 -20.31 -27.85 -10.31
C LEU A 7 -21.39 -28.47 -9.39
N PRO A 8 -21.18 -29.71 -8.87
CA PRO A 8 -22.14 -30.33 -7.97
C PRO A 8 -22.25 -29.53 -6.66
N PRO A 9 -23.44 -29.51 -6.02
CA PRO A 9 -23.63 -28.77 -4.79
C PRO A 9 -22.76 -29.34 -3.66
N VAL A 10 -21.98 -28.46 -3.03
CA VAL A 10 -21.20 -28.81 -1.82
C VAL A 10 -22.18 -28.98 -0.67
N THR A 11 -22.43 -30.21 -0.26
CA THR A 11 -23.18 -30.53 0.97
C THR A 11 -22.31 -30.25 2.18
N LEU A 12 -22.55 -29.13 2.85
CA LEU A 12 -21.99 -28.85 4.17
C LEU A 12 -22.68 -29.78 5.20
N ARG A 13 -21.96 -30.79 5.71
CA ARG A 13 -22.39 -31.54 6.89
C ARG A 13 -22.32 -30.60 8.09
N SER A 14 -23.46 -30.43 8.77
CA SER A 14 -23.54 -29.77 10.07
C SER A 14 -22.63 -30.49 11.06
N PRO A 15 -21.73 -29.80 11.80
CA PRO A 15 -21.01 -30.43 12.89
C PRO A 15 -21.99 -30.80 14.00
N GLY A 16 -22.03 -32.10 14.32
CA GLY A 16 -22.82 -32.61 15.43
C GLY A 16 -22.49 -31.88 16.73
N ALA A 17 -23.52 -31.68 17.54
CA ALA A 17 -23.44 -31.08 18.87
C ALA A 17 -22.57 -31.96 19.80
N GLY A 18 -21.25 -31.79 19.75
CA GLY A 18 -20.29 -32.36 20.68
C GLY A 18 -20.23 -31.47 21.93
N SER A 19 -20.54 -32.05 23.09
CA SER A 19 -20.46 -31.43 24.40
C SER A 19 -19.08 -30.81 24.61
N LYS A 20 -19.02 -29.47 24.75
CA LYS A 20 -17.81 -28.74 25.16
C LYS A 20 -17.51 -29.10 26.62
N ARG A 21 -16.59 -30.01 26.86
CA ARG A 21 -15.95 -30.11 28.19
C ARG A 21 -15.09 -28.84 28.38
N PRO A 22 -15.14 -28.15 29.52
CA PRO A 22 -14.25 -27.04 29.79
C PRO A 22 -12.81 -27.56 29.79
N PHE A 23 -11.94 -26.91 29.03
CA PHE A 23 -10.52 -27.19 29.02
C PHE A 23 -9.95 -26.76 30.37
N SER A 24 -9.71 -27.72 31.27
CA SER A 24 -8.94 -27.44 32.49
C SER A 24 -7.47 -27.34 32.10
N ALA A 25 -6.85 -26.18 32.37
CA ALA A 25 -5.43 -25.99 32.20
C ALA A 25 -4.63 -27.06 33.00
N PRO A 26 -3.57 -27.66 32.44
CA PRO A 26 -2.71 -28.56 33.17
C PRO A 26 -2.10 -27.86 34.37
N ALA A 27 -2.23 -28.44 35.57
CA ALA A 27 -1.55 -27.97 36.77
C ALA A 27 -0.03 -28.10 36.57
N GLY A 28 0.71 -27.00 36.72
CA GLY A 28 2.18 -27.00 36.71
C GLY A 28 2.82 -26.21 35.57
N LEU A 29 2.45 -24.93 35.44
CA LEU A 29 3.27 -24.04 34.65
C LEU A 29 4.59 -23.75 35.39
N PRO A 30 5.75 -23.73 34.69
CA PRO A 30 7.04 -23.46 35.30
C PRO A 30 7.06 -22.08 35.98
N ALA A 31 7.82 -21.91 37.05
CA ALA A 31 7.90 -20.70 37.87
C ALA A 31 8.37 -19.41 37.15
N TRP A 32 8.73 -19.50 35.87
CA TRP A 32 9.07 -18.37 35.02
C TRP A 32 7.86 -17.81 34.22
N PHE A 33 6.70 -18.45 34.30
CA PHE A 33 5.47 -17.95 33.70
C PHE A 33 4.78 -17.03 34.71
N HIS A 34 5.19 -15.77 34.73
CA HIS A 34 4.50 -14.75 35.51
C HIS A 34 3.35 -14.19 34.67
N GLU A 35 2.13 -14.40 35.16
CA GLU A 35 0.89 -13.84 34.59
C GLU A 35 0.82 -12.29 34.73
N ASP A 36 1.79 -11.70 35.45
CA ASP A 36 1.87 -10.30 35.85
C ASP A 36 2.90 -9.48 35.11
N ASP A 37 3.45 -9.93 33.97
CA ASP A 37 4.21 -9.02 33.14
C ASP A 37 3.28 -7.88 32.68
N PRO A 38 3.62 -6.61 33.02
CA PRO A 38 2.77 -5.48 32.67
C PRO A 38 2.59 -5.49 31.16
N LYS A 39 1.36 -5.71 30.69
CA LYS A 39 1.04 -5.57 29.26
C LYS A 39 1.59 -4.22 28.82
N PRO A 40 2.42 -4.16 27.79
CA PRO A 40 2.97 -2.89 27.33
C PRO A 40 1.81 -1.91 27.15
N ALA A 41 1.98 -0.71 27.70
CA ALA A 41 0.96 0.34 27.63
C ALA A 41 0.47 0.45 26.19
N PRO A 42 -0.85 0.57 25.95
CA PRO A 42 -1.38 0.67 24.61
C PRO A 42 -0.69 1.84 23.91
N ARG A 43 0.06 1.58 22.84
CA ARG A 43 0.68 2.64 22.04
C ARG A 43 -0.44 3.58 21.62
N GLN A 44 -0.29 4.88 21.93
CA GLN A 44 -1.23 5.89 21.51
C GLN A 44 -1.31 5.86 19.98
N ARG A 45 -2.49 5.58 19.43
CA ARG A 45 -2.70 5.54 17.99
C ARG A 45 -2.82 6.97 17.47
N MET A 46 -2.27 7.17 16.28
CA MET A 46 -2.45 8.43 15.56
C MET A 46 -3.91 8.51 15.08
N GLN A 47 -4.53 9.66 15.30
CA GLN A 47 -5.92 9.91 14.94
C GLN A 47 -5.99 10.72 13.66
N PHE A 48 -6.75 10.25 12.69
CA PHE A 48 -6.98 10.92 11.42
C PHE A 48 -8.47 10.93 11.09
N ARG A 49 -8.93 11.95 10.35
CA ARG A 49 -10.27 11.97 9.81
C ARG A 49 -10.38 10.98 8.66
N THR A 50 -9.46 11.05 7.69
CA THR A 50 -9.47 10.20 6.51
C THR A 50 -8.06 9.69 6.20
N ILE A 51 -7.99 8.47 5.68
CA ILE A 51 -6.74 7.86 5.17
C ILE A 51 -7.01 7.29 3.79
N TRP A 52 -6.08 7.51 2.86
CA TRP A 52 -6.06 6.89 1.54
C TRP A 52 -4.81 6.03 1.41
N ILE A 53 -4.98 4.80 0.96
CA ILE A 53 -3.91 3.85 0.62
C ILE A 53 -4.27 3.13 -0.66
N SER A 54 -3.28 2.95 -1.55
CA SER A 54 -3.43 2.25 -2.81
C SER A 54 -2.28 1.27 -3.05
N ASP A 55 -2.32 0.58 -4.17
CA ASP A 55 -1.19 -0.17 -4.73
C ASP A 55 -0.52 -1.09 -3.69
N ILE A 56 -1.35 -1.84 -2.95
CA ILE A 56 -0.91 -2.80 -1.93
C ILE A 56 -0.42 -4.10 -2.57
N HIS A 57 -1.09 -4.52 -3.65
CA HIS A 57 -0.80 -5.74 -4.40
C HIS A 57 -0.75 -7.00 -3.54
N LEU A 58 -1.76 -7.21 -2.67
CA LEU A 58 -1.92 -8.48 -1.96
C LEU A 58 -2.03 -9.63 -2.99
N GLY A 59 -1.26 -10.68 -2.79
CA GLY A 59 -1.12 -11.76 -3.77
C GLY A 59 0.21 -11.74 -4.51
N THR A 60 1.09 -10.77 -4.23
CA THR A 60 2.45 -10.70 -4.78
C THR A 60 3.52 -10.76 -3.70
N PRO A 61 4.72 -11.28 -4.01
CA PRO A 61 5.86 -11.23 -3.08
C PRO A 61 6.37 -9.81 -2.80
N GLY A 62 6.04 -8.83 -3.65
CA GLY A 62 6.48 -7.44 -3.52
C GLY A 62 5.71 -6.65 -2.47
N CYS A 63 4.55 -7.13 -2.03
CA CYS A 63 3.74 -6.43 -1.03
C CYS A 63 4.45 -6.36 0.34
N ASN A 64 4.61 -5.17 0.88
CA ASN A 64 5.14 -4.92 2.23
C ASN A 64 4.06 -5.07 3.31
N ALA A 65 3.41 -6.24 3.35
CA ALA A 65 2.30 -6.52 4.26
C ALA A 65 2.64 -6.33 5.74
N GLU A 66 3.91 -6.49 6.15
CA GLU A 66 4.34 -6.28 7.54
C GLU A 66 4.33 -4.80 7.92
N LEU A 67 4.89 -3.94 7.06
CA LEU A 67 4.88 -2.49 7.28
C LEU A 67 3.45 -1.93 7.22
N LEU A 68 2.63 -2.41 6.26
CA LEU A 68 1.22 -2.03 6.19
C LEU A 68 0.46 -2.44 7.45
N MET A 69 0.67 -3.65 7.94
CA MET A 69 0.04 -4.13 9.18
C MET A 69 0.47 -3.29 10.40
N ASP A 70 1.74 -2.91 10.49
CA ASP A 70 2.25 -2.05 11.56
C ASP A 70 1.60 -0.65 11.47
N PHE A 71 1.49 -0.07 10.27
CA PHE A 71 0.78 1.17 10.01
C PHE A 71 -0.69 1.07 10.47
N LEU A 72 -1.45 0.12 9.94
CA LEU A 72 -2.87 -0.08 10.25
C LEU A 72 -3.15 -0.33 11.74
N LYS A 73 -2.19 -0.88 12.49
CA LYS A 73 -2.29 -1.02 13.96
C LYS A 73 -2.00 0.28 14.71
N SER A 74 -1.22 1.17 14.11
CA SER A 74 -0.74 2.41 14.72
C SER A 74 -1.67 3.59 14.49
N ILE A 75 -2.76 3.40 13.73
CA ILE A 75 -3.70 4.47 13.35
C ILE A 75 -5.14 4.15 13.78
N GLU A 76 -5.94 5.21 13.89
CA GLU A 76 -7.39 5.20 13.89
C GLU A 76 -7.90 6.28 12.93
N CYS A 77 -9.00 6.02 12.20
CA CYS A 77 -9.59 6.98 11.29
C CYS A 77 -11.10 6.80 11.18
N GLU A 78 -11.80 7.87 10.81
CA GLU A 78 -13.24 7.83 10.53
C GLU A 78 -13.51 7.16 9.18
N THR A 79 -12.70 7.50 8.16
CA THR A 79 -12.82 6.94 6.80
C THR A 79 -11.48 6.37 6.32
N LEU A 80 -11.53 5.18 5.72
CA LEU A 80 -10.39 4.54 5.05
C LEU A 80 -10.75 4.27 3.59
N TYR A 81 -10.07 4.93 2.67
CA TYR A 81 -10.16 4.63 1.24
C TYR A 81 -9.08 3.63 0.83
N LEU A 82 -9.49 2.58 0.14
CA LEU A 82 -8.66 1.61 -0.54
C LEU A 82 -8.70 1.96 -2.03
N VAL A 83 -7.68 2.68 -2.52
CA VAL A 83 -7.72 3.37 -3.82
C VAL A 83 -7.08 2.53 -4.91
N GLY A 84 -7.61 1.32 -5.11
CA GLY A 84 -7.24 0.40 -6.17
C GLY A 84 -5.95 -0.39 -5.98
N ASP A 85 -5.86 -1.46 -6.75
CA ASP A 85 -4.73 -2.39 -6.75
C ASP A 85 -4.42 -2.95 -5.35
N ILE A 86 -5.50 -3.19 -4.57
CA ILE A 86 -5.40 -3.76 -3.22
C ILE A 86 -5.10 -5.26 -3.29
N ILE A 87 -5.80 -5.97 -4.17
CA ILE A 87 -5.60 -7.40 -4.44
C ILE A 87 -5.14 -7.57 -5.88
N ASP A 88 -3.96 -8.15 -6.07
CA ASP A 88 -3.43 -8.42 -7.41
C ASP A 88 -4.07 -9.69 -8.01
N ALA A 89 -5.29 -9.56 -8.52
CA ALA A 89 -6.01 -10.65 -9.16
C ALA A 89 -5.30 -11.14 -10.44
N TRP A 90 -4.59 -10.27 -11.16
CA TRP A 90 -3.82 -10.68 -12.33
C TRP A 90 -2.68 -11.62 -11.97
N ARG A 91 -2.00 -11.37 -10.85
CA ARG A 91 -0.92 -12.25 -10.37
C ARG A 91 -1.48 -13.56 -9.83
N LEU A 92 -2.57 -13.50 -9.05
CA LEU A 92 -3.21 -14.68 -8.48
C LEU A 92 -3.75 -15.63 -9.56
N ARG A 93 -4.24 -15.12 -10.71
CA ARG A 93 -4.63 -15.95 -11.87
C ARG A 93 -3.47 -16.71 -12.50
N LYS A 94 -2.23 -16.20 -12.40
CA LYS A 94 -1.02 -16.85 -12.93
C LYS A 94 -0.42 -17.88 -11.98
N GLY A 95 -0.71 -17.77 -10.69
CA GLY A 95 -0.23 -18.68 -9.65
C GLY A 95 -0.60 -18.18 -8.27
N TRP A 96 -1.17 -19.05 -7.45
CA TRP A 96 -1.65 -18.71 -6.11
C TRP A 96 -0.47 -18.39 -5.18
N TYR A 97 -0.43 -17.16 -4.67
CA TYR A 97 0.50 -16.73 -3.63
C TYR A 97 -0.26 -15.92 -2.59
N TRP A 98 -0.52 -16.52 -1.43
CA TRP A 98 -1.30 -15.86 -0.38
C TRP A 98 -0.76 -16.24 1.00
N PRO A 99 0.36 -15.64 1.44
CA PRO A 99 0.92 -15.87 2.77
C PRO A 99 -0.01 -15.37 3.87
N ALA A 100 0.15 -15.90 5.08
CA ALA A 100 -0.67 -15.57 6.25
C ALA A 100 -0.73 -14.04 6.51
N ARG A 101 0.35 -13.33 6.26
CA ARG A 101 0.43 -11.86 6.43
C ARG A 101 -0.58 -11.11 5.57
N HIS A 102 -0.82 -11.56 4.32
CA HIS A 102 -1.83 -10.94 3.45
C HIS A 102 -3.24 -11.13 4.03
N ASN A 103 -3.52 -12.31 4.56
CA ASN A 103 -4.78 -12.56 5.24
C ASN A 103 -4.96 -11.69 6.49
N ASP A 104 -3.88 -11.46 7.24
CA ASP A 104 -3.90 -10.60 8.43
C ASP A 104 -4.24 -9.14 8.07
N VAL A 105 -3.72 -8.61 6.95
CA VAL A 105 -4.06 -7.27 6.44
C VAL A 105 -5.55 -7.16 6.15
N VAL A 106 -6.11 -8.11 5.38
CA VAL A 106 -7.55 -8.15 5.08
C VAL A 106 -8.39 -8.18 6.36
N ARG A 107 -8.04 -9.08 7.29
CA ARG A 107 -8.73 -9.19 8.59
C ARG A 107 -8.63 -7.90 9.41
N ARG A 108 -7.51 -7.19 9.35
CA ARG A 108 -7.33 -5.92 10.05
C ARG A 108 -8.25 -4.84 9.47
N ILE A 109 -8.33 -4.72 8.15
CA ILE A 109 -9.22 -3.77 7.46
C ILE A 109 -10.68 -4.05 7.81
N LEU A 110 -11.12 -5.31 7.70
CA LEU A 110 -12.47 -5.71 8.07
C LEU A 110 -12.76 -5.47 9.57
N LYS A 111 -11.74 -5.62 10.42
CA LYS A 111 -11.88 -5.28 11.85
C LYS A 111 -12.04 -3.78 12.06
N MET A 112 -11.35 -2.94 11.31
CA MET A 112 -11.53 -1.48 11.38
C MET A 112 -12.95 -1.10 10.97
N ALA A 113 -13.43 -1.64 9.84
CA ALA A 113 -14.81 -1.44 9.39
C ALA A 113 -15.82 -1.83 10.47
N LYS A 114 -15.72 -3.04 11.02
CA LYS A 114 -16.58 -3.52 12.11
C LYS A 114 -16.58 -2.61 13.38
N HIS A 115 -15.51 -1.84 13.61
CA HIS A 115 -15.38 -0.94 14.76
C HIS A 115 -15.73 0.52 14.42
N GLY A 116 -16.37 0.75 13.28
CA GLY A 116 -16.95 2.05 12.92
C GLY A 116 -16.14 2.89 11.94
N THR A 117 -14.99 2.41 11.45
CA THR A 117 -14.30 3.05 10.32
C THR A 117 -15.11 2.83 9.05
N HIS A 118 -15.51 3.89 8.36
CA HIS A 118 -16.13 3.78 7.03
C HIS A 118 -15.09 3.38 6.00
N VAL A 119 -15.15 2.14 5.51
CA VAL A 119 -14.19 1.64 4.50
C VAL A 119 -14.80 1.73 3.11
N VAL A 120 -14.13 2.42 2.21
CA VAL A 120 -14.53 2.58 0.81
C VAL A 120 -13.47 1.95 -0.09
N TYR A 121 -13.89 0.99 -0.91
CA TYR A 121 -13.03 0.32 -1.88
C TYR A 121 -13.27 0.90 -3.26
N VAL A 122 -12.25 1.51 -3.86
CA VAL A 122 -12.27 1.99 -5.25
C VAL A 122 -11.37 1.07 -6.08
N PRO A 123 -11.91 0.19 -6.95
CA PRO A 123 -11.10 -0.80 -7.65
C PRO A 123 -10.12 -0.20 -8.67
N GLY A 124 -8.91 -0.76 -8.73
CA GLY A 124 -7.91 -0.48 -9.76
C GLY A 124 -7.97 -1.46 -10.93
N ASN A 125 -6.92 -1.49 -11.74
CA ASN A 125 -6.83 -2.41 -12.88
C ASN A 125 -6.43 -3.84 -12.45
N HIS A 126 -5.69 -4.04 -11.38
CA HIS A 126 -5.34 -5.38 -10.90
C HIS A 126 -6.49 -6.09 -10.19
N ASP A 127 -7.43 -5.34 -9.67
CA ASP A 127 -8.65 -5.83 -9.03
C ASP A 127 -9.93 -5.36 -9.74
N GLU A 128 -9.85 -5.12 -11.05
CA GLU A 128 -10.92 -4.61 -11.93
C GLU A 128 -12.24 -5.41 -11.84
N VAL A 129 -12.17 -6.69 -11.50
CA VAL A 129 -13.34 -7.55 -11.31
C VAL A 129 -14.31 -7.01 -10.24
N LEU A 130 -13.82 -6.20 -9.32
CA LEU A 130 -14.64 -5.57 -8.28
C LEU A 130 -15.45 -4.37 -8.82
N ARG A 131 -15.16 -3.86 -10.02
CA ARG A 131 -15.93 -2.78 -10.66
C ARG A 131 -17.37 -3.21 -10.98
N ASP A 132 -17.59 -4.49 -11.27
CA ASP A 132 -18.91 -5.05 -11.48
C ASP A 132 -19.80 -4.98 -10.23
N TYR A 133 -19.21 -4.74 -9.07
CA TYR A 133 -19.87 -4.63 -7.78
C TYR A 133 -19.95 -3.19 -7.26
N ALA A 134 -19.63 -2.20 -8.10
CA ALA A 134 -19.74 -0.78 -7.71
C ALA A 134 -21.19 -0.42 -7.32
N GLY A 135 -21.32 0.31 -6.22
CA GLY A 135 -22.61 0.63 -5.61
C GLY A 135 -23.11 -0.39 -4.59
N LEU A 136 -22.41 -1.52 -4.42
CA LEU A 136 -22.74 -2.51 -3.41
C LEU A 136 -21.88 -2.35 -2.17
N ALA A 137 -22.36 -2.90 -1.06
CA ALA A 137 -21.62 -2.99 0.20
C ALA A 137 -21.44 -4.46 0.60
N PHE A 138 -20.26 -4.80 1.04
CA PHE A 138 -19.91 -6.09 1.63
C PHE A 138 -19.70 -5.91 3.15
N GLY A 139 -20.76 -6.09 3.94
CA GLY A 139 -20.74 -5.73 5.35
C GLY A 139 -20.54 -4.21 5.50
N ASP A 140 -19.47 -3.82 6.19
CA ASP A 140 -19.16 -2.41 6.45
C ASP A 140 -18.14 -1.82 5.44
N VAL A 141 -17.97 -2.48 4.27
CA VAL A 141 -17.10 -2.03 3.16
C VAL A 141 -17.95 -1.69 1.95
N THR A 142 -17.90 -0.45 1.49
CA THR A 142 -18.60 0.01 0.28
C THR A 142 -17.68 -0.06 -0.92
N VAL A 143 -18.15 -0.58 -2.05
CA VAL A 143 -17.42 -0.57 -3.34
C VAL A 143 -17.96 0.55 -4.21
N ALA A 144 -17.06 1.39 -4.73
CA ALA A 144 -17.43 2.49 -5.62
C ALA A 144 -16.42 2.61 -6.77
N GLY A 145 -16.86 2.98 -7.98
CA GLY A 145 -15.95 3.17 -9.10
C GLY A 145 -15.11 4.44 -8.97
N GLU A 146 -15.72 5.50 -8.51
CA GLU A 146 -15.10 6.77 -8.09
C GLU A 146 -15.98 7.40 -7.01
N VAL A 147 -15.41 8.28 -6.17
CA VAL A 147 -16.12 8.93 -5.08
C VAL A 147 -15.71 10.39 -4.98
N VAL A 148 -16.61 11.28 -4.62
CA VAL A 148 -16.26 12.63 -4.19
C VAL A 148 -16.22 12.64 -2.66
N HIS A 149 -15.05 12.89 -2.11
CA HIS A 149 -14.81 13.08 -0.68
C HIS A 149 -14.90 14.56 -0.33
N GLU A 150 -15.59 14.88 0.75
CA GLU A 150 -15.64 16.23 1.32
C GLU A 150 -14.73 16.32 2.54
N THR A 151 -13.71 17.15 2.44
CA THR A 151 -12.74 17.37 3.52
C THR A 151 -13.35 18.19 4.67
N ALA A 152 -12.70 18.21 5.84
CA ALA A 152 -13.15 18.98 6.99
C ALA A 152 -13.20 20.50 6.72
N ASP A 153 -12.39 21.00 5.81
CA ASP A 153 -12.39 22.40 5.34
C ASP A 153 -13.27 22.62 4.09
N CYS A 154 -14.20 21.69 3.82
CA CYS A 154 -15.22 21.77 2.76
C CYS A 154 -14.69 21.72 1.33
N ARG A 155 -13.45 21.30 1.10
CA ARG A 155 -12.96 20.99 -0.26
C ARG A 155 -13.54 19.66 -0.75
N ARG A 156 -13.82 19.59 -2.04
CA ARG A 156 -14.32 18.39 -2.69
C ARG A 156 -13.21 17.71 -3.47
N LEU A 157 -12.87 16.49 -3.10
CA LEU A 157 -11.79 15.71 -3.72
C LEU A 157 -12.37 14.52 -4.48
N LEU A 158 -12.06 14.42 -5.77
CA LEU A 158 -12.38 13.23 -6.55
C LEU A 158 -11.41 12.11 -6.17
N VAL A 159 -11.92 10.98 -5.72
CA VAL A 159 -11.13 9.79 -5.38
C VAL A 159 -11.34 8.72 -6.45
N LEU A 160 -10.28 8.33 -7.13
CA LEU A 160 -10.27 7.31 -8.18
C LEU A 160 -8.91 6.62 -8.23
N HIS A 161 -8.79 5.44 -8.83
CA HIS A 161 -7.48 4.78 -8.90
C HIS A 161 -6.53 5.47 -9.90
N GLY A 162 -6.99 5.79 -11.10
CA GLY A 162 -6.21 6.50 -12.11
C GLY A 162 -5.88 5.71 -13.37
N ASP A 163 -6.06 4.39 -13.38
CA ASP A 163 -5.76 3.51 -14.50
C ASP A 163 -6.55 3.82 -15.78
N GLN A 164 -7.70 4.47 -15.68
CA GLN A 164 -8.46 4.97 -16.83
C GLN A 164 -7.67 5.97 -17.70
N PHE A 165 -6.59 6.52 -17.16
CA PHE A 165 -5.68 7.41 -17.89
C PHE A 165 -4.43 6.68 -18.43
N ASP A 166 -4.42 5.36 -18.45
CA ASP A 166 -3.30 4.49 -18.82
C ASP A 166 -2.76 4.71 -20.24
N SER A 167 -3.58 5.18 -21.17
CA SER A 167 -3.11 5.56 -22.51
C SER A 167 -1.98 6.61 -22.45
N VAL A 168 -1.90 7.32 -21.32
CA VAL A 168 -0.85 8.29 -21.00
C VAL A 168 0.32 7.64 -20.23
N VAL A 169 0.09 6.52 -19.53
CA VAL A 169 1.01 5.95 -18.51
C VAL A 169 1.76 4.69 -18.93
N LEU A 170 1.42 4.09 -20.06
CA LEU A 170 1.92 2.77 -20.49
C LEU A 170 3.44 2.53 -20.45
N TYR A 171 4.25 3.57 -20.20
CA TYR A 171 5.70 3.50 -20.16
C TYR A 171 6.37 3.71 -18.78
N ALA A 172 5.67 4.23 -17.78
CA ALA A 172 6.31 4.63 -16.52
C ALA A 172 6.67 3.45 -15.59
N LYS A 173 5.83 2.41 -15.54
CA LYS A 173 6.05 1.23 -14.68
C LYS A 173 7.37 0.49 -14.95
N TRP A 174 7.96 0.65 -16.13
CA TRP A 174 9.20 -0.06 -16.51
C TRP A 174 10.47 0.65 -16.03
N LEU A 175 10.38 1.90 -15.67
CA LEU A 175 11.56 2.72 -15.37
C LEU A 175 11.83 2.90 -13.88
N ALA A 176 10.82 2.83 -13.03
CA ALA A 176 11.00 2.85 -11.58
C ALA A 176 11.76 1.60 -11.07
N PHE A 177 11.54 0.43 -11.72
CA PHE A 177 12.26 -0.81 -11.39
C PHE A 177 13.76 -0.79 -11.74
N LEU A 178 14.22 0.21 -12.48
CA LEU A 178 15.61 0.37 -12.93
C LEU A 178 16.42 1.37 -12.08
N GLY A 179 15.94 1.70 -10.86
CA GLY A 179 16.65 2.57 -9.92
C GLY A 179 18.13 2.21 -9.67
N ASP A 180 18.65 2.40 -8.52
CA ASP A 180 20.08 2.46 -8.20
C ASP A 180 20.94 1.23 -8.57
N SER A 181 20.42 0.01 -8.41
CA SER A 181 21.18 -1.22 -8.71
C SER A 181 21.46 -1.42 -10.20
N ALA A 182 20.58 -0.92 -11.07
CA ALA A 182 20.78 -1.02 -12.52
C ALA A 182 21.81 -0.03 -13.04
N TYR A 183 22.00 1.12 -12.39
CA TYR A 183 23.00 2.10 -12.84
C TYR A 183 24.42 1.54 -12.74
N GLU A 184 24.77 0.90 -11.62
CA GLU A 184 26.10 0.23 -11.50
C GLU A 184 26.26 -0.94 -12.46
N PHE A 185 25.22 -1.75 -12.62
CA PHE A 185 25.23 -2.84 -13.60
C PHE A 185 25.37 -2.29 -15.02
N LEU A 186 24.67 -1.20 -15.35
CA LEU A 186 24.76 -0.52 -16.65
C LEU A 186 26.14 0.05 -16.93
N LEU A 187 26.82 0.61 -15.93
CA LEU A 187 28.21 1.08 -16.10
C LEU A 187 29.19 -0.06 -16.37
N LYS A 188 29.00 -1.20 -15.70
CA LYS A 188 29.80 -2.42 -15.95
C LYS A 188 29.49 -3.00 -17.32
N ALA A 189 28.21 -3.15 -17.67
CA ALA A 189 27.76 -3.63 -18.97
C ALA A 189 28.22 -2.71 -20.13
N ASN A 190 28.21 -1.39 -19.93
CA ASN A 190 28.65 -0.42 -20.93
C ASN A 190 30.14 -0.60 -21.30
N ARG A 191 30.99 -0.95 -20.33
CA ARG A 191 32.40 -1.28 -20.59
C ARG A 191 32.54 -2.53 -21.47
N VAL A 192 31.79 -3.57 -21.15
CA VAL A 192 31.82 -4.85 -21.89
C VAL A 192 31.29 -4.67 -23.33
N VAL A 193 30.15 -4.01 -23.46
CA VAL A 193 29.53 -3.72 -24.78
C VAL A 193 30.47 -2.90 -25.64
N ASN A 194 31.11 -1.85 -25.12
CA ASN A 194 32.03 -1.04 -25.91
C ASN A 194 33.36 -1.73 -26.22
N PHE A 195 33.78 -2.67 -25.37
CA PHE A 195 34.92 -3.53 -25.69
C PHE A 195 34.65 -4.36 -26.96
N PHE A 196 33.50 -5.05 -27.04
CA PHE A 196 33.12 -5.81 -28.22
C PHE A 196 32.87 -4.89 -29.45
N ARG A 197 32.16 -3.74 -29.26
CA ARG A 197 31.93 -2.79 -30.35
C ARG A 197 33.22 -2.29 -30.99
N ARG A 198 34.25 -1.96 -30.18
CA ARG A 198 35.58 -1.58 -30.69
C ARG A 198 36.23 -2.70 -31.46
N ARG A 199 36.07 -3.96 -31.02
CA ARG A 199 36.65 -5.14 -31.70
C ARG A 199 36.03 -5.36 -33.09
N PHE A 200 34.78 -4.91 -33.29
CA PHE A 200 34.05 -4.98 -34.56
C PHE A 200 34.04 -3.64 -35.32
N GLY A 201 34.93 -2.69 -34.97
CA GLY A 201 35.03 -1.40 -35.67
C GLY A 201 33.84 -0.47 -35.55
N LEU A 202 32.92 -0.73 -34.58
CA LEU A 202 31.72 0.08 -34.37
C LEU A 202 32.03 1.27 -33.46
N PRO A 203 31.41 2.43 -33.69
CA PRO A 203 31.60 3.64 -32.87
C PRO A 203 31.13 3.43 -31.41
N TYR A 204 31.70 4.23 -30.49
CA TYR A 204 31.32 4.23 -29.08
C TYR A 204 29.81 4.49 -28.92
N TRP A 205 29.17 3.67 -28.09
CA TRP A 205 27.76 3.83 -27.74
C TRP A 205 27.59 3.94 -26.23
N SER A 206 26.89 4.96 -25.77
CA SER A 206 26.68 5.21 -24.35
C SER A 206 25.32 4.66 -23.91
N LEU A 207 25.34 3.54 -23.23
CA LEU A 207 24.16 2.95 -22.59
C LEU A 207 23.60 3.94 -21.55
N ALA A 208 24.48 4.65 -20.82
CA ALA A 208 24.07 5.67 -19.84
C ALA A 208 23.34 6.85 -20.48
N ALA A 209 23.77 7.35 -21.66
CA ALA A 209 23.07 8.41 -22.39
C ALA A 209 21.69 7.95 -22.88
N HIS A 210 21.58 6.70 -23.33
CA HIS A 210 20.32 6.10 -23.75
C HIS A 210 19.33 5.98 -22.57
N MET A 211 19.82 5.55 -21.41
CA MET A 211 19.02 5.46 -20.19
C MET A 211 18.60 6.84 -19.67
N LYS A 212 19.50 7.83 -19.69
CA LYS A 212 19.16 9.22 -19.31
C LYS A 212 18.00 9.76 -20.16
N LYS A 213 17.99 9.47 -21.46
CA LYS A 213 16.87 9.84 -22.34
C LYS A 213 15.57 9.13 -21.94
N ARG A 214 15.62 7.84 -21.55
CA ARG A 214 14.45 7.10 -21.07
C ARG A 214 13.91 7.64 -19.75
N VAL A 215 14.80 7.90 -18.78
CA VAL A 215 14.41 8.54 -17.50
C VAL A 215 13.75 9.89 -17.73
N LYS A 216 14.31 10.75 -18.61
CA LYS A 216 13.69 12.02 -18.96
C LYS A 216 12.29 11.83 -19.56
N ASN A 217 12.10 10.81 -20.40
CA ASN A 217 10.79 10.50 -20.98
C ASN A 217 9.80 10.02 -19.91
N ALA A 218 10.23 9.22 -18.92
CA ALA A 218 9.39 8.76 -17.82
C ALA A 218 8.94 9.93 -16.93
N VAL A 219 9.86 10.80 -16.52
CA VAL A 219 9.53 12.02 -15.75
C VAL A 219 8.54 12.90 -16.52
N SER A 220 8.76 13.09 -17.82
CA SER A 220 7.82 13.83 -18.69
C SER A 220 6.45 13.15 -18.77
N PHE A 221 6.40 11.84 -18.61
CA PHE A 221 5.21 11.03 -18.69
C PHE A 221 4.39 11.11 -17.40
N ILE A 222 5.04 10.96 -16.24
CA ILE A 222 4.43 11.16 -14.91
C ILE A 222 3.79 12.54 -14.86
N SER A 223 4.54 13.59 -15.25
CA SER A 223 4.03 14.96 -15.27
C SER A 223 2.80 15.14 -16.18
N LYS A 224 2.72 14.42 -17.31
CA LYS A 224 1.54 14.44 -18.19
C LYS A 224 0.35 13.70 -17.60
N PHE A 225 0.59 12.60 -16.88
CA PHE A 225 -0.46 11.87 -16.17
C PHE A 225 -1.12 12.77 -15.13
N GLU A 226 -0.33 13.37 -14.27
CA GLU A 226 -0.81 14.29 -13.24
C GLU A 226 -1.64 15.44 -13.84
N GLU A 227 -1.17 16.01 -14.97
CA GLU A 227 -1.86 17.09 -15.68
C GLU A 227 -3.21 16.63 -16.26
N VAL A 228 -3.26 15.43 -16.83
CA VAL A 228 -4.50 14.85 -17.38
C VAL A 228 -5.50 14.54 -16.28
N VAL A 229 -5.04 13.95 -15.16
CA VAL A 229 -5.89 13.64 -14.01
C VAL A 229 -6.42 14.94 -13.37
N ALA A 230 -5.56 15.95 -13.19
CA ALA A 230 -5.99 17.26 -12.66
C ALA A 230 -7.02 17.93 -13.57
N ARG A 231 -6.86 17.85 -14.89
CA ARG A 231 -7.84 18.37 -15.84
C ARG A 231 -9.18 17.65 -15.72
N ALA A 232 -9.17 16.32 -15.60
CA ALA A 232 -10.38 15.54 -15.41
C ALA A 232 -11.12 15.91 -14.11
N ALA A 233 -10.40 16.27 -13.05
CA ALA A 233 -10.97 16.78 -11.81
C ALA A 233 -11.61 18.19 -12.02
N ALA A 234 -10.93 19.07 -12.72
CA ALA A 234 -11.46 20.40 -13.06
C ALA A 234 -12.78 20.30 -13.85
N GLU A 235 -12.87 19.40 -14.83
CA GLU A 235 -14.09 19.13 -15.60
C GLU A 235 -15.25 18.62 -14.73
N ARG A 236 -14.97 17.98 -13.60
CA ARG A 236 -15.96 17.54 -12.60
C ARG A 236 -16.28 18.59 -11.53
N HIS A 237 -15.74 19.79 -11.63
CA HIS A 237 -15.95 20.90 -10.71
C HIS A 237 -15.65 20.54 -9.24
N VAL A 238 -14.52 19.88 -9.01
CA VAL A 238 -13.98 19.56 -7.69
C VAL A 238 -12.67 20.31 -7.44
N ASP A 239 -12.26 20.42 -6.18
CA ASP A 239 -11.09 21.23 -5.76
C ASP A 239 -9.78 20.42 -5.83
N GLY A 240 -9.87 19.11 -5.97
CA GLY A 240 -8.69 18.26 -6.09
C GLY A 240 -9.03 16.83 -6.46
N VAL A 241 -7.98 16.03 -6.65
CA VAL A 241 -8.09 14.61 -6.96
C VAL A 241 -7.09 13.80 -6.15
N VAL A 242 -7.56 12.68 -5.61
CA VAL A 242 -6.74 11.66 -4.94
C VAL A 242 -6.68 10.41 -5.82
N CYS A 243 -5.47 9.95 -6.12
CA CYS A 243 -5.27 8.71 -6.89
C CYS A 243 -4.03 7.95 -6.43
N GLY A 244 -3.88 6.70 -6.90
CA GLY A 244 -2.71 5.85 -6.78
C GLY A 244 -2.05 5.60 -8.14
N HIS A 245 -1.93 4.32 -8.53
CA HIS A 245 -1.61 3.77 -9.84
C HIS A 245 -0.17 3.99 -10.35
N ILE A 246 0.38 5.20 -10.25
CA ILE A 246 1.74 5.48 -10.74
C ILE A 246 2.84 5.24 -9.69
N HIS A 247 2.47 4.78 -8.48
CA HIS A 247 3.38 4.46 -7.38
C HIS A 247 4.32 5.62 -7.00
N SER A 248 3.87 6.87 -7.13
CA SER A 248 4.68 8.06 -6.87
C SER A 248 3.92 8.99 -5.95
N ALA A 249 4.17 8.89 -4.64
CA ALA A 249 3.54 9.74 -3.64
C ALA A 249 3.90 11.22 -3.89
N GLU A 250 2.88 12.05 -4.13
CA GLU A 250 3.08 13.46 -4.50
C GLU A 250 1.87 14.30 -4.11
N ILE A 251 2.11 15.53 -3.68
CA ILE A 251 1.09 16.57 -3.57
C ILE A 251 1.52 17.74 -4.45
N ARG A 252 0.72 18.05 -5.47
CA ARG A 252 1.07 19.07 -6.46
C ARG A 252 -0.13 19.91 -6.85
N GLN A 253 0.10 21.20 -7.07
CA GLN A 253 -0.92 22.14 -7.52
C GLN A 253 -0.91 22.30 -9.04
N PHE A 254 -2.10 22.20 -9.66
CA PHE A 254 -2.35 22.44 -11.09
C PHE A 254 -3.47 23.49 -11.25
N GLY A 255 -3.11 24.78 -11.35
CA GLY A 255 -4.09 25.85 -11.30
C GLY A 255 -4.85 25.81 -9.97
N ASP A 256 -6.18 25.70 -10.03
CA ASP A 256 -7.04 25.63 -8.85
C ASP A 256 -7.22 24.18 -8.32
N ILE A 257 -6.69 23.18 -9.02
CA ILE A 257 -6.83 21.78 -8.65
C ILE A 257 -5.59 21.29 -7.90
N THR A 258 -5.78 20.69 -6.74
CA THR A 258 -4.71 19.98 -6.03
C THR A 258 -4.73 18.50 -6.39
N TYR A 259 -3.63 18.02 -6.92
CA TYR A 259 -3.37 16.60 -7.19
C TYR A 259 -2.72 15.97 -5.97
N TYR A 260 -3.23 14.83 -5.55
CA TYR A 260 -2.71 14.01 -4.46
C TYR A 260 -2.50 12.58 -4.97
N ASN A 261 -1.32 12.02 -4.73
CA ASN A 261 -1.05 10.60 -4.94
C ASN A 261 -0.57 9.99 -3.63
N ASP A 262 -1.18 8.90 -3.19
CA ASP A 262 -0.88 8.25 -1.91
C ASP A 262 0.31 7.28 -1.98
N GLY A 263 0.85 7.03 -3.19
CA GLY A 263 2.03 6.19 -3.43
C GLY A 263 1.68 4.71 -3.53
N ASP A 264 2.39 3.86 -2.79
CA ASP A 264 2.23 2.40 -2.83
C ASP A 264 2.68 1.72 -1.53
N TRP A 265 2.38 0.41 -1.41
CA TRP A 265 2.84 -0.48 -0.33
C TRP A 265 3.75 -1.61 -0.84
N VAL A 266 4.43 -1.36 -1.95
CA VAL A 266 5.44 -2.25 -2.56
C VAL A 266 6.85 -1.70 -2.33
N GLU A 267 7.07 -0.43 -2.66
CA GLU A 267 8.38 0.23 -2.58
C GLU A 267 8.41 1.39 -1.59
N SER A 268 7.51 2.36 -1.75
CA SER A 268 7.52 3.61 -0.96
C SER A 268 6.92 3.43 0.44
N CYS A 269 5.90 2.60 0.59
CA CYS A 269 5.14 2.37 1.83
C CYS A 269 4.61 3.67 2.43
N THR A 270 3.86 4.40 1.62
CA THR A 270 3.28 5.71 1.94
C THR A 270 1.76 5.64 2.07
N ALA A 271 1.20 6.61 2.77
CA ALA A 271 -0.23 6.84 2.86
C ALA A 271 -0.52 8.33 2.83
N LEU A 272 -1.64 8.73 2.24
CA LEU A 272 -2.16 10.06 2.34
C LEU A 272 -3.12 10.12 3.54
N VAL A 273 -3.05 11.18 4.34
CA VAL A 273 -3.90 11.33 5.54
C VAL A 273 -4.49 12.73 5.61
N GLU A 274 -5.73 12.81 6.08
CA GLU A 274 -6.42 14.06 6.40
C GLU A 274 -6.55 14.17 7.91
N HIS A 275 -6.16 15.31 8.45
CA HIS A 275 -6.35 15.68 9.84
C HIS A 275 -7.76 16.25 10.10
N ALA A 276 -8.12 16.40 11.36
CA ALA A 276 -9.42 16.94 11.76
C ALA A 276 -9.67 18.40 11.30
N ASP A 277 -8.61 19.13 10.97
CA ASP A 277 -8.66 20.50 10.45
C ASP A 277 -8.72 20.60 8.91
N GLY A 278 -8.75 19.44 8.22
CA GLY A 278 -8.74 19.37 6.75
C GLY A 278 -7.35 19.42 6.12
N ARG A 279 -6.28 19.55 6.89
CA ARG A 279 -4.90 19.48 6.39
C ARG A 279 -4.61 18.07 5.89
N ILE A 280 -4.05 17.97 4.70
CA ILE A 280 -3.69 16.69 4.08
C ILE A 280 -2.17 16.62 3.94
N GLU A 281 -1.59 15.46 4.29
CA GLU A 281 -0.16 15.20 4.16
C GLU A 281 0.13 13.74 3.78
N ILE A 282 1.31 13.51 3.22
CA ILE A 282 1.84 12.18 2.96
C ILE A 282 2.62 11.71 4.19
N ILE A 283 2.32 10.49 4.64
CA ILE A 283 3.12 9.78 5.65
C ILE A 283 4.00 8.76 4.95
N ASP A 284 5.32 8.95 4.97
CA ASP A 284 6.29 7.91 4.60
C ASP A 284 6.54 7.00 5.82
N TRP A 285 5.81 5.88 5.85
CA TRP A 285 5.89 4.94 6.96
C TRP A 285 7.23 4.20 7.01
N ALA A 286 7.80 3.88 5.84
CA ALA A 286 9.09 3.22 5.78
C ALA A 286 10.22 4.13 6.30
N ALA A 287 10.23 5.42 5.94
CA ALA A 287 11.20 6.38 6.47
C ALA A 287 11.04 6.55 7.98
N ARG A 288 9.80 6.67 8.46
CA ARG A 288 9.50 6.77 9.90
C ARG A 288 10.03 5.55 10.67
N LYS A 289 9.79 4.35 10.18
CA LYS A 289 10.28 3.12 10.83
C LYS A 289 11.81 3.02 10.81
N ARG A 290 12.46 3.49 9.73
CA ARG A 290 13.92 3.59 9.68
C ARG A 290 14.46 4.55 10.73
N ALA A 291 13.83 5.72 10.90
CA ALA A 291 14.22 6.70 11.91
C ALA A 291 14.06 6.14 13.33
N GLU A 292 12.91 5.52 13.65
CA GLU A 292 12.65 4.87 14.94
C GLU A 292 13.71 3.80 15.26
N ALA A 293 14.10 2.98 14.28
CA ALA A 293 15.13 1.95 14.45
C ALA A 293 16.52 2.55 14.70
N MET A 294 16.86 3.65 14.04
CA MET A 294 18.14 4.35 14.25
C MET A 294 18.20 4.97 15.65
N GLU A 295 17.14 5.62 16.10
CA GLU A 295 17.05 6.18 17.45
C GLU A 295 17.17 5.10 18.53
N ALA A 296 16.47 3.96 18.35
CA ALA A 296 16.55 2.82 19.26
C ALA A 296 17.99 2.23 19.34
N SER A 297 18.72 2.23 18.22
CA SER A 297 20.11 1.76 18.16
C SER A 297 21.10 2.70 18.85
N GLN A 298 20.78 3.99 18.94
CA GLN A 298 21.63 5.01 19.56
C GLN A 298 21.30 5.24 21.04
N ALA A 299 20.19 4.70 21.55
CA ALA A 299 19.83 4.81 22.96
C ALA A 299 20.89 4.08 23.82
N PRO A 300 21.46 4.72 24.85
CA PRO A 300 22.44 4.08 25.72
C PRO A 300 21.81 2.87 26.41
N ALA A 301 22.54 1.74 26.41
CA ALA A 301 22.11 0.53 27.10
C ALA A 301 21.75 0.90 28.55
N ARG A 302 20.53 0.71 28.98
CA ARG A 302 20.15 0.82 30.38
C ARG A 302 21.02 -0.19 31.16
N ILE A 303 22.02 0.31 31.84
CA ILE A 303 22.81 -0.47 32.81
C ILE A 303 21.84 -0.85 33.92
N THR A 304 21.35 -2.07 33.88
CA THR A 304 20.63 -2.65 35.02
C THR A 304 21.68 -2.86 36.10
N ASN A 305 21.77 -1.91 37.04
CA ASN A 305 22.53 -2.10 38.24
C ASN A 305 21.95 -3.32 38.98
N LEU A 306 22.57 -4.48 38.78
CA LEU A 306 22.43 -5.58 39.70
C LEU A 306 23.02 -5.10 41.00
N ALA A 307 22.18 -4.70 41.95
CA ALA A 307 22.60 -4.51 43.34
C ALA A 307 23.16 -5.85 43.84
N LEU A 308 24.47 -5.87 44.06
CA LEU A 308 25.14 -6.94 44.82
C LEU A 308 24.51 -6.94 46.21
N VAL A 309 23.80 -7.99 46.55
CA VAL A 309 23.35 -8.29 47.90
C VAL A 309 24.61 -8.67 48.66
N PRO A 310 25.00 -7.98 49.74
CA PRO A 310 26.11 -8.41 50.57
C PRO A 310 25.73 -9.65 51.36
N ALA A 311 26.71 -10.58 51.52
CA ALA A 311 26.60 -11.85 52.20
C ALA A 311 26.39 -11.71 53.71
#